data_ffaf4c8beb8a49bdaf61075601bf1a57
#
_entry.id   ffaf4c8beb8a49bdaf61075601bf1a57
#
_cell.length_a   1.000
_cell.length_b   1.000
_cell.length_c   1.000
_cell.angle_alpha   90.00
_cell.angle_beta   90.00
_cell.angle_gamma   90.00
#
_symmetry.space_group_name_H-M   'P 1'
#
loop_
_entity.id
_entity.type
_entity.pdbx_description
1 polymer ?
#
loop_
_entity_poly.entity_id
_entity_poly.type
_entity_poly.pdbx_seq_one_letter_code
_entity_poly.pdbx_strand_id
1 'polypeptide(L)'
;MGTTIGIIGLFVAIALLVVLAFKGHSVIIAAPIAALIAVLFSYGLKGHFMASYTITYMSGFANYAKNYFPIYLFGAVFAKLMDISGNAQSIAQFCTLKLGKSRAVLSVVLTCAILTYGGVSLFVVAFVMLPVAIAVFRAADIPKRLIPGAIALGAFTFTMTALPGSPQVQNTIPMTYFGTDSWAAPVLGIIATVIMFGGGMAWLSYRTNKAKKAGEGYGNYQDEIVSDNKEVPGIGLAFAPILIILVVNLVLSKMVYPNVDGSYLEESFNSTLAANSGTWSVLLGMLVAILFIAAVNFSKLKDGLKDNLKKAANESLAPLINSCAVVGFGSVTKSLAIFGIIQAFALGISSNALLSEVLSINILCGMTASASGGLGAALEALA
;
A
#
# COMPACT_ATOMS: atom_id res chain seq x y z
N MET A 1 26.47 27.73 0.62
CA MET A 1 25.23 28.54 0.59
C MET A 1 24.62 28.49 1.99
N GLY A 2 23.90 29.56 2.41
CA GLY A 2 23.34 29.59 3.77
C GLY A 2 22.27 28.51 4.00
N THR A 3 22.16 28.06 5.22
CA THR A 3 21.17 27.03 5.68
C THR A 3 19.75 27.33 5.20
N THR A 4 19.37 28.62 5.20
CA THR A 4 18.03 29.07 4.76
C THR A 4 17.77 28.77 3.29
N ILE A 5 18.77 28.96 2.41
CA ILE A 5 18.62 28.66 0.96
C ILE A 5 18.42 27.15 0.73
N GLY A 6 19.18 26.33 1.47
CA GLY A 6 19.01 24.89 1.40
C GLY A 6 17.61 24.42 1.85
N ILE A 7 17.05 25.03 2.95
CA ILE A 7 15.69 24.75 3.43
C ILE A 7 14.65 25.10 2.36
N ILE A 8 14.75 26.32 1.82
CA ILE A 8 13.85 26.76 0.74
C ILE A 8 13.96 25.80 -0.46
N GLY A 9 15.18 25.43 -0.84
CA GLY A 9 15.41 24.52 -1.96
C GLY A 9 14.77 23.14 -1.78
N LEU A 10 14.82 22.58 -0.58
CA LEU A 10 14.16 21.32 -0.29
C LEU A 10 12.63 21.44 -0.39
N PHE A 11 12.04 22.51 0.18
CA PHE A 11 10.60 22.76 0.02
C PHE A 11 10.21 22.98 -1.45
N VAL A 12 11.02 23.68 -2.23
CA VAL A 12 10.82 23.84 -3.68
C VAL A 12 10.90 22.51 -4.41
N ALA A 13 11.87 21.66 -4.07
CA ALA A 13 12.01 20.33 -4.66
C ALA A 13 10.80 19.44 -4.36
N ILE A 14 10.34 19.45 -3.12
CA ILE A 14 9.15 18.70 -2.69
C ILE A 14 7.89 19.25 -3.38
N ALA A 15 7.70 20.57 -3.38
CA ALA A 15 6.57 21.20 -4.06
C ALA A 15 6.56 20.87 -5.56
N LEU A 16 7.72 20.87 -6.21
CA LEU A 16 7.85 20.47 -7.62
C LEU A 16 7.44 19.01 -7.83
N LEU A 17 7.93 18.10 -6.99
CA LEU A 17 7.57 16.68 -7.07
C LEU A 17 6.06 16.48 -6.95
N VAL A 18 5.43 17.13 -5.96
CA VAL A 18 3.99 17.08 -5.74
C VAL A 18 3.22 17.65 -6.92
N VAL A 19 3.59 18.87 -7.39
CA VAL A 19 2.92 19.53 -8.52
C VAL A 19 3.03 18.70 -9.80
N LEU A 20 4.19 18.12 -10.08
CA LEU A 20 4.39 17.26 -11.25
C LEU A 20 3.55 15.98 -11.15
N ALA A 21 3.52 15.35 -9.98
CA ALA A 21 2.69 14.16 -9.74
C ALA A 21 1.19 14.46 -9.92
N PHE A 22 0.68 15.56 -9.36
CA PHE A 22 -0.72 15.97 -9.54
C PHE A 22 -1.08 16.37 -10.98
N LYS A 23 -0.10 16.86 -11.75
CA LYS A 23 -0.28 17.13 -13.18
C LYS A 23 -0.20 15.88 -14.05
N GLY A 24 -0.01 14.69 -13.46
CA GLY A 24 0.03 13.41 -14.16
C GLY A 24 1.41 13.08 -14.77
N HIS A 25 2.47 13.82 -14.42
CA HIS A 25 3.81 13.45 -14.83
C HIS A 25 4.33 12.22 -14.06
N SER A 26 5.16 11.44 -14.72
CA SER A 26 5.76 10.24 -14.11
C SER A 26 6.64 10.60 -12.93
N VAL A 27 6.36 9.99 -11.76
CA VAL A 27 7.16 10.15 -10.54
C VAL A 27 8.60 9.65 -10.75
N ILE A 28 8.80 8.67 -11.64
CA ILE A 28 10.12 8.14 -12.00
C ILE A 28 11.02 9.23 -12.60
N ILE A 29 10.43 10.19 -13.32
CA ILE A 29 11.15 11.32 -13.90
C ILE A 29 11.19 12.50 -12.93
N ALA A 30 10.09 12.77 -12.25
CA ALA A 30 9.96 13.92 -11.35
C ALA A 30 10.86 13.81 -10.11
N ALA A 31 11.00 12.63 -9.52
CA ALA A 31 11.75 12.42 -8.30
C ALA A 31 13.26 12.68 -8.44
N PRO A 32 13.98 12.16 -9.47
CA PRO A 32 15.39 12.50 -9.66
C PRO A 32 15.61 13.99 -9.98
N ILE A 33 14.71 14.62 -10.75
CA ILE A 33 14.80 16.06 -11.02
C ILE A 33 14.66 16.86 -9.72
N ALA A 34 13.66 16.53 -8.89
CA ALA A 34 13.47 17.16 -7.59
C ALA A 34 14.69 16.94 -6.67
N ALA A 35 15.28 15.73 -6.66
CA ALA A 35 16.49 15.44 -5.91
C ALA A 35 17.67 16.34 -6.32
N LEU A 36 17.90 16.49 -7.63
CA LEU A 36 18.96 17.35 -8.15
C LEU A 36 18.72 18.83 -7.88
N ILE A 37 17.48 19.28 -7.86
CA ILE A 37 17.11 20.65 -7.45
C ILE A 37 17.43 20.86 -5.96
N ALA A 38 17.12 19.89 -5.09
CA ALA A 38 17.50 19.98 -3.68
C ALA A 38 19.03 20.08 -3.49
N VAL A 39 19.82 19.32 -4.27
CA VAL A 39 21.29 19.41 -4.30
C VAL A 39 21.74 20.81 -4.77
N LEU A 40 21.13 21.34 -5.84
CA LEU A 40 21.45 22.66 -6.38
C LEU A 40 21.29 23.77 -5.34
N PHE A 41 20.18 23.77 -4.63
CA PHE A 41 19.91 24.79 -3.59
C PHE A 41 20.79 24.60 -2.35
N SER A 42 21.21 23.37 -2.03
CA SER A 42 22.05 23.08 -0.88
C SER A 42 23.53 23.44 -1.12
N TYR A 43 24.06 23.11 -2.28
CA TYR A 43 25.48 23.20 -2.60
C TYR A 43 25.82 24.16 -3.78
N GLY A 44 24.79 24.71 -4.45
CA GLY A 44 24.96 25.51 -5.66
C GLY A 44 25.53 24.66 -6.81
N LEU A 45 26.15 25.34 -7.78
CA LEU A 45 26.78 24.67 -8.93
C LEU A 45 27.98 23.77 -8.55
N LYS A 46 28.50 23.90 -7.33
CA LYS A 46 29.56 23.02 -6.79
C LYS A 46 29.01 21.69 -6.29
N GLY A 47 27.69 21.48 -6.32
CA GLY A 47 27.08 20.20 -5.95
C GLY A 47 27.54 19.06 -6.89
N HIS A 48 27.81 17.92 -6.32
CA HIS A 48 28.23 16.72 -7.08
C HIS A 48 27.00 16.03 -7.68
N PHE A 49 26.34 16.66 -8.67
CA PHE A 49 25.07 16.21 -9.24
C PHE A 49 25.09 14.76 -9.72
N MET A 50 26.12 14.39 -10.49
CA MET A 50 26.23 13.02 -11.01
C MET A 50 26.41 11.99 -9.89
N ALA A 51 27.24 12.28 -8.89
CA ALA A 51 27.42 11.41 -7.74
C ALA A 51 26.12 11.31 -6.90
N SER A 52 25.45 12.45 -6.68
CA SER A 52 24.16 12.47 -5.97
C SER A 52 23.09 11.63 -6.68
N TYR A 53 23.06 11.66 -8.02
CA TYR A 53 22.13 10.87 -8.80
C TYR A 53 22.56 9.41 -8.93
N THR A 54 23.77 9.15 -9.44
CA THR A 54 24.17 7.78 -9.81
C THR A 54 24.62 6.93 -8.62
N ILE A 55 25.02 7.55 -7.49
CA ILE A 55 25.41 6.83 -6.29
C ILE A 55 24.33 6.94 -5.22
N THR A 56 24.07 8.13 -4.68
CA THR A 56 23.18 8.27 -3.52
C THR A 56 21.73 7.93 -3.87
N TYR A 57 21.17 8.56 -4.92
CA TYR A 57 19.79 8.31 -5.36
C TYR A 57 19.61 6.85 -5.76
N MET A 58 20.52 6.33 -6.60
CA MET A 58 20.41 4.95 -7.09
C MET A 58 20.64 3.90 -6.01
N SER A 59 21.41 4.19 -4.97
CA SER A 59 21.52 3.28 -3.80
C SER A 59 20.18 3.14 -3.09
N GLY A 60 19.50 4.25 -2.78
CA GLY A 60 18.18 4.19 -2.15
C GLY A 60 17.14 3.51 -3.04
N PHE A 61 17.14 3.85 -4.32
CA PHE A 61 16.29 3.20 -5.32
C PHE A 61 16.49 1.68 -5.37
N ALA A 62 17.73 1.23 -5.49
CA ALA A 62 18.09 -0.18 -5.61
C ALA A 62 17.82 -0.95 -4.30
N ASN A 63 18.13 -0.37 -3.16
CA ASN A 63 17.87 -0.99 -1.85
C ASN A 63 16.37 -1.23 -1.63
N TYR A 64 15.52 -0.26 -1.99
CA TYR A 64 14.09 -0.45 -1.90
C TYR A 64 13.60 -1.56 -2.85
N ALA A 65 14.07 -1.58 -4.09
CA ALA A 65 13.76 -2.66 -5.03
C ALA A 65 14.17 -4.03 -4.49
N LYS A 66 15.41 -4.16 -4.00
CA LYS A 66 15.95 -5.38 -3.42
C LYS A 66 15.07 -5.93 -2.29
N ASN A 67 14.63 -5.05 -1.39
CA ASN A 67 13.90 -5.46 -0.19
C ASN A 67 12.44 -5.81 -0.48
N TYR A 68 11.79 -5.11 -1.43
CA TYR A 68 10.33 -5.19 -1.58
C TYR A 68 9.85 -5.77 -2.92
N PHE A 69 10.71 -5.96 -3.91
CA PHE A 69 10.32 -6.57 -5.20
C PHE A 69 9.56 -7.90 -5.04
N PRO A 70 10.00 -8.85 -4.19
CA PRO A 70 9.27 -10.11 -4.03
C PRO A 70 7.85 -9.91 -3.52
N ILE A 71 7.62 -8.95 -2.59
CA ILE A 71 6.28 -8.66 -2.05
C ILE A 71 5.37 -8.06 -3.14
N TYR A 72 5.88 -7.12 -3.93
CA TYR A 72 5.12 -6.54 -5.05
C TYR A 72 4.77 -7.59 -6.11
N LEU A 73 5.72 -8.47 -6.44
CA LEU A 73 5.52 -9.52 -7.42
C LEU A 73 4.48 -10.55 -6.94
N PHE A 74 4.65 -11.09 -5.74
CA PHE A 74 3.73 -12.10 -5.21
C PHE A 74 2.35 -11.50 -4.94
N GLY A 75 2.27 -10.26 -4.46
CA GLY A 75 1.01 -9.54 -4.31
C GLY A 75 0.27 -9.36 -5.63
N ALA A 76 0.97 -8.98 -6.71
CA ALA A 76 0.36 -8.83 -8.03
C ALA A 76 -0.09 -10.17 -8.62
N VAL A 77 0.72 -11.23 -8.47
CA VAL A 77 0.36 -12.59 -8.92
C VAL A 77 -0.85 -13.10 -8.14
N PHE A 78 -0.84 -12.99 -6.81
CA PHE A 78 -1.97 -13.36 -5.96
C PHE A 78 -3.25 -12.62 -6.35
N ALA A 79 -3.17 -11.31 -6.49
CA ALA A 79 -4.29 -10.48 -6.88
C ALA A 79 -4.87 -10.87 -8.24
N LYS A 80 -4.00 -11.14 -9.21
CA LYS A 80 -4.40 -11.60 -10.54
C LYS A 80 -5.11 -12.95 -10.51
N LEU A 81 -4.59 -13.90 -9.74
CA LEU A 81 -5.22 -15.21 -9.58
C LEU A 81 -6.57 -15.10 -8.85
N MET A 82 -6.69 -14.27 -7.82
CA MET A 82 -7.97 -13.98 -7.14
C MET A 82 -9.02 -13.40 -8.09
N ASP A 83 -8.59 -12.56 -9.04
CA ASP A 83 -9.46 -11.95 -10.04
C ASP A 83 -9.93 -12.99 -11.08
N ILE A 84 -9.00 -13.65 -11.77
CA ILE A 84 -9.34 -14.58 -12.87
C ILE A 84 -10.01 -15.87 -12.41
N SER A 85 -9.79 -16.30 -11.16
CA SER A 85 -10.50 -17.43 -10.55
C SER A 85 -11.95 -17.11 -10.17
N GLY A 86 -12.32 -15.81 -10.13
CA GLY A 86 -13.62 -15.34 -9.65
C GLY A 86 -13.75 -15.27 -8.13
N ASN A 87 -12.66 -15.56 -7.38
CA ASN A 87 -12.68 -15.51 -5.92
C ASN A 87 -13.02 -14.10 -5.38
N ALA A 88 -12.43 -13.07 -5.97
CA ALA A 88 -12.70 -11.68 -5.59
C ALA A 88 -14.18 -11.29 -5.84
N GLN A 89 -14.76 -11.70 -6.98
CA GLN A 89 -16.16 -11.48 -7.29
C GLN A 89 -17.10 -12.24 -6.34
N SER A 90 -16.76 -13.49 -5.98
CA SER A 90 -17.54 -14.28 -5.02
C SER A 90 -17.64 -13.60 -3.65
N ILE A 91 -16.50 -13.07 -3.15
CA ILE A 91 -16.46 -12.29 -1.90
C ILE A 91 -17.34 -11.04 -2.01
N ALA A 92 -17.22 -10.30 -3.12
CA ALA A 92 -17.99 -9.10 -3.37
C ALA A 92 -19.52 -9.36 -3.39
N GLN A 93 -19.94 -10.41 -4.12
CA GLN A 93 -21.34 -10.82 -4.18
C GLN A 93 -21.89 -11.24 -2.81
N PHE A 94 -21.13 -12.04 -2.06
CA PHE A 94 -21.52 -12.48 -0.71
C PHE A 94 -21.73 -11.28 0.23
N CYS A 95 -20.81 -10.34 0.29
CA CYS A 95 -20.94 -9.16 1.14
C CYS A 95 -22.15 -8.30 0.74
N THR A 96 -22.36 -8.13 -0.57
CA THR A 96 -23.52 -7.36 -1.09
C THR A 96 -24.85 -8.01 -0.75
N LEU A 97 -24.97 -9.32 -0.94
CA LEU A 97 -26.19 -10.07 -0.65
C LEU A 97 -26.51 -10.08 0.85
N LYS A 98 -25.51 -10.27 1.71
CA LYS A 98 -25.70 -10.33 3.17
C LYS A 98 -26.04 -9.00 3.81
N LEU A 99 -25.46 -7.90 3.34
CA LEU A 99 -25.66 -6.57 3.93
C LEU A 99 -26.87 -5.82 3.35
N GLY A 100 -27.28 -6.17 2.12
CA GLY A 100 -28.44 -5.59 1.46
C GLY A 100 -28.28 -4.12 1.06
N LYS A 101 -29.31 -3.57 0.40
CA LYS A 101 -29.31 -2.20 -0.13
C LYS A 101 -29.23 -1.11 0.94
N SER A 102 -29.81 -1.34 2.13
CA SER A 102 -29.81 -0.36 3.23
C SER A 102 -28.42 -0.08 3.80
N ARG A 103 -27.46 -1.01 3.60
CA ARG A 103 -26.08 -0.90 4.05
C ARG A 103 -25.09 -0.88 2.89
N ALA A 104 -25.50 -0.29 1.77
CA ALA A 104 -24.72 -0.26 0.53
C ALA A 104 -23.28 0.25 0.69
N VAL A 105 -23.11 1.39 1.38
CA VAL A 105 -21.77 1.96 1.66
C VAL A 105 -20.93 0.97 2.48
N LEU A 106 -21.50 0.41 3.55
CA LEU A 106 -20.81 -0.55 4.41
C LEU A 106 -20.43 -1.81 3.63
N SER A 107 -21.29 -2.30 2.74
CA SER A 107 -21.00 -3.46 1.89
C SER A 107 -19.75 -3.24 1.02
N VAL A 108 -19.67 -2.11 0.34
CA VAL A 108 -18.51 -1.76 -0.48
C VAL A 108 -17.25 -1.63 0.38
N VAL A 109 -17.33 -0.90 1.50
CA VAL A 109 -16.19 -0.71 2.41
C VAL A 109 -15.68 -2.05 2.95
N LEU A 110 -16.57 -2.91 3.47
CA LEU A 110 -16.16 -4.20 4.04
C LEU A 110 -15.61 -5.16 2.99
N THR A 111 -16.19 -5.18 1.79
CA THR A 111 -15.66 -6.03 0.70
C THR A 111 -14.26 -5.59 0.31
N CYS A 112 -14.05 -4.28 0.11
CA CYS A 112 -12.73 -3.71 -0.15
C CYS A 112 -11.75 -4.05 0.99
N ALA A 113 -12.20 -3.93 2.24
CA ALA A 113 -11.38 -4.23 3.41
C ALA A 113 -10.95 -5.70 3.46
N ILE A 114 -11.87 -6.63 3.24
CA ILE A 114 -11.59 -8.07 3.23
C ILE A 114 -10.57 -8.41 2.12
N LEU A 115 -10.80 -7.93 0.91
CA LEU A 115 -9.91 -8.20 -0.21
C LEU A 115 -8.51 -7.63 0.02
N THR A 116 -8.42 -6.37 0.45
CA THR A 116 -7.13 -5.72 0.72
C THR A 116 -6.40 -6.37 1.89
N TYR A 117 -7.10 -6.67 2.98
CA TYR A 117 -6.52 -7.37 4.14
C TYR A 117 -6.05 -8.78 3.75
N GLY A 118 -6.73 -9.42 2.81
CA GLY A 118 -6.32 -10.69 2.23
C GLY A 118 -5.11 -10.62 1.30
N GLY A 119 -4.50 -9.47 1.08
CA GLY A 119 -3.32 -9.31 0.24
C GLY A 119 -3.63 -8.96 -1.23
N VAL A 120 -4.91 -8.76 -1.58
CA VAL A 120 -5.25 -8.31 -2.94
C VAL A 120 -4.77 -6.87 -3.12
N SER A 121 -4.03 -6.61 -4.20
CA SER A 121 -3.54 -5.27 -4.53
C SER A 121 -4.68 -4.26 -4.61
N LEU A 122 -4.48 -3.08 -4.04
CA LEU A 122 -5.45 -1.99 -4.04
C LEU A 122 -5.99 -1.63 -5.44
N PHE A 123 -5.16 -1.71 -6.47
CA PHE A 123 -5.57 -1.44 -7.85
C PHE A 123 -6.57 -2.49 -8.33
N VAL A 124 -6.30 -3.77 -8.07
CA VAL A 124 -7.21 -4.86 -8.43
C VAL A 124 -8.52 -4.73 -7.64
N VAL A 125 -8.44 -4.44 -6.35
CA VAL A 125 -9.64 -4.21 -5.52
C VAL A 125 -10.48 -3.07 -6.10
N ALA A 126 -9.88 -1.95 -6.50
CA ALA A 126 -10.59 -0.84 -7.10
C ALA A 126 -11.28 -1.23 -8.42
N PHE A 127 -10.60 -1.96 -9.30
CA PHE A 127 -11.16 -2.42 -10.57
C PHE A 127 -12.30 -3.44 -10.38
N VAL A 128 -12.13 -4.42 -9.51
CA VAL A 128 -13.15 -5.44 -9.22
C VAL A 128 -14.38 -4.83 -8.54
N MET A 129 -14.13 -3.90 -7.62
CA MET A 129 -15.19 -3.31 -6.81
C MET A 129 -15.94 -2.17 -7.49
N LEU A 130 -15.35 -1.53 -8.49
CA LEU A 130 -16.01 -0.40 -9.17
C LEU A 130 -17.37 -0.79 -9.80
N PRO A 131 -17.48 -1.84 -10.62
CA PRO A 131 -18.78 -2.27 -11.17
C PRO A 131 -19.76 -2.70 -10.07
N VAL A 132 -19.29 -3.40 -9.04
CA VAL A 132 -20.12 -3.82 -7.91
C VAL A 132 -20.63 -2.61 -7.13
N ALA A 133 -19.75 -1.65 -6.82
CA ALA A 133 -20.11 -0.41 -6.13
C ALA A 133 -21.12 0.43 -6.94
N ILE A 134 -20.95 0.53 -8.27
CA ILE A 134 -21.89 1.17 -9.18
C ILE A 134 -23.28 0.52 -9.05
N ALA A 135 -23.37 -0.80 -9.16
CA ALA A 135 -24.63 -1.52 -9.08
C ALA A 135 -25.32 -1.34 -7.71
N VAL A 136 -24.56 -1.44 -6.62
CA VAL A 136 -25.07 -1.33 -5.25
C VAL A 136 -25.50 0.10 -4.91
N PHE A 137 -24.72 1.12 -5.30
CA PHE A 137 -25.04 2.53 -5.06
C PHE A 137 -26.24 2.98 -5.90
N ARG A 138 -26.32 2.54 -7.16
CA ARG A 138 -27.50 2.78 -8.01
C ARG A 138 -28.76 2.17 -7.41
N ALA A 139 -28.69 0.90 -6.95
CA ALA A 139 -29.83 0.22 -6.34
C ALA A 139 -30.28 0.84 -5.01
N ALA A 140 -29.38 1.54 -4.31
CA ALA A 140 -29.63 2.23 -3.05
C ALA A 140 -29.89 3.73 -3.21
N ASP A 141 -29.87 4.23 -4.44
CA ASP A 141 -30.01 5.65 -4.81
C ASP A 141 -29.02 6.57 -4.04
N ILE A 142 -27.75 6.13 -3.97
CA ILE A 142 -26.65 6.86 -3.34
C ILE A 142 -25.82 7.54 -4.42
N PRO A 143 -25.40 8.82 -4.24
CA PRO A 143 -24.61 9.53 -5.25
C PRO A 143 -23.34 8.80 -5.69
N LYS A 144 -23.18 8.63 -7.00
CA LYS A 144 -22.01 7.94 -7.61
C LYS A 144 -20.67 8.52 -7.13
N ARG A 145 -20.60 9.84 -6.90
CA ARG A 145 -19.39 10.53 -6.43
C ARG A 145 -18.88 10.06 -5.06
N LEU A 146 -19.65 9.30 -4.29
CA LEU A 146 -19.22 8.74 -3.01
C LEU A 146 -18.56 7.36 -3.14
N ILE A 147 -18.63 6.73 -4.32
CA ILE A 147 -18.00 5.41 -4.58
C ILE A 147 -16.48 5.45 -4.32
N PRO A 148 -15.71 6.43 -4.86
CA PRO A 148 -14.27 6.47 -4.59
C PRO A 148 -13.93 6.53 -3.11
N GLY A 149 -14.70 7.31 -2.33
CA GLY A 149 -14.52 7.42 -0.88
C GLY A 149 -14.81 6.11 -0.14
N ALA A 150 -15.83 5.33 -0.57
CA ALA A 150 -16.12 4.03 0.02
C ALA A 150 -15.03 3.00 -0.31
N ILE A 151 -14.56 2.95 -1.56
CA ILE A 151 -13.44 2.08 -1.95
C ILE A 151 -12.17 2.48 -1.19
N ALA A 152 -11.87 3.78 -1.11
CA ALA A 152 -10.68 4.27 -0.42
C ALA A 152 -10.71 3.92 1.07
N LEU A 153 -11.82 4.08 1.76
CA LEU A 153 -11.93 3.71 3.18
C LEU A 153 -11.64 2.23 3.40
N GLY A 154 -12.15 1.34 2.54
CA GLY A 154 -11.93 -0.10 2.68
C GLY A 154 -10.54 -0.56 2.26
N ALA A 155 -10.00 -0.04 1.14
CA ALA A 155 -8.80 -0.57 0.52
C ALA A 155 -7.52 0.21 0.84
N PHE A 156 -7.61 1.51 1.22
CA PHE A 156 -6.44 2.40 1.30
C PHE A 156 -6.09 2.86 2.72
N THR A 157 -6.84 2.45 3.74
CA THR A 157 -6.67 2.96 5.10
C THR A 157 -6.26 1.86 6.08
N PHE A 158 -7.07 1.57 7.08
CA PHE A 158 -6.78 0.67 8.19
C PHE A 158 -6.34 -0.75 7.76
N THR A 159 -6.80 -1.23 6.62
CA THR A 159 -6.47 -2.55 6.09
C THR A 159 -5.03 -2.67 5.60
N MET A 160 -4.42 -1.55 5.22
CA MET A 160 -3.05 -1.52 4.74
C MET A 160 -2.04 -1.27 5.86
N THR A 161 -2.41 -0.48 6.87
CA THR A 161 -1.46 0.09 7.81
C THR A 161 -1.71 -0.30 9.27
N ALA A 162 -2.96 -0.58 9.66
CA ALA A 162 -3.34 -0.72 11.06
C ALA A 162 -3.72 -2.14 11.46
N LEU A 163 -4.40 -2.91 10.60
CA LEU A 163 -4.80 -4.27 10.93
C LEU A 163 -3.59 -5.19 11.07
N PRO A 164 -3.43 -5.84 12.25
CA PRO A 164 -2.35 -6.80 12.47
C PRO A 164 -2.40 -7.95 11.47
N GLY A 165 -1.24 -8.39 11.01
CA GLY A 165 -1.13 -9.50 10.05
C GLY A 165 -1.34 -9.13 8.59
N SER A 166 -1.65 -7.88 8.30
CA SER A 166 -1.84 -7.42 6.91
C SER A 166 -0.56 -7.64 6.08
N PRO A 167 -0.64 -8.34 4.93
CA PRO A 167 0.50 -8.57 4.05
C PRO A 167 0.80 -7.38 3.13
N GLN A 168 0.11 -6.26 3.31
CA GLN A 168 0.28 -5.08 2.49
C GLN A 168 1.63 -4.40 2.73
N VAL A 169 2.17 -3.79 1.68
CA VAL A 169 3.52 -3.20 1.69
C VAL A 169 3.69 -2.16 2.80
N GLN A 170 2.66 -1.36 3.09
CA GLN A 170 2.70 -0.35 4.13
C GLN A 170 2.84 -0.94 5.54
N ASN A 171 2.37 -2.17 5.77
CA ASN A 171 2.56 -2.89 7.01
C ASN A 171 3.90 -3.64 7.05
N THR A 172 4.47 -3.98 5.89
CA THR A 172 5.72 -4.74 5.81
C THR A 172 6.97 -3.87 5.78
N ILE A 173 6.89 -2.63 5.29
CA ILE A 173 8.03 -1.70 5.27
C ILE A 173 8.66 -1.51 6.66
N PRO A 174 7.90 -1.21 7.74
CA PRO A 174 8.49 -1.01 9.08
C PRO A 174 9.21 -2.23 9.64
N MET A 175 8.83 -3.44 9.21
CA MET A 175 9.44 -4.68 9.71
C MET A 175 10.95 -4.71 9.49
N THR A 176 11.41 -4.25 8.32
CA THR A 176 12.84 -4.21 7.96
C THR A 176 13.64 -3.24 8.83
N TYR A 177 13.02 -2.12 9.23
CA TYR A 177 13.70 -1.09 10.03
C TYR A 177 13.69 -1.41 11.53
N PHE A 178 12.62 -2.00 12.03
CA PHE A 178 12.43 -2.24 13.46
C PHE A 178 12.63 -3.71 13.87
N GLY A 179 12.96 -4.61 12.95
CA GLY A 179 13.10 -6.04 13.23
C GLY A 179 11.83 -6.68 13.77
N THR A 180 10.66 -6.20 13.35
CA THR A 180 9.35 -6.68 13.79
C THR A 180 8.73 -7.61 12.75
N ASP A 181 7.52 -8.07 13.00
CA ASP A 181 6.69 -8.81 12.04
C ASP A 181 5.36 -8.07 11.75
N SER A 182 4.58 -8.60 10.82
CA SER A 182 3.30 -8.01 10.42
C SER A 182 2.24 -7.97 11.54
N TRP A 183 2.46 -8.67 12.65
CA TRP A 183 1.60 -8.73 13.83
C TRP A 183 2.06 -7.80 14.96
N ALA A 184 3.03 -6.95 14.72
CA ALA A 184 3.54 -6.01 15.71
C ALA A 184 2.45 -5.06 16.21
N ALA A 185 2.52 -4.69 17.50
CA ALA A 185 1.61 -3.76 18.16
C ALA A 185 0.10 -4.04 17.92
N PRO A 186 -0.41 -5.28 18.11
CA PRO A 186 -1.75 -5.66 17.67
C PRO A 186 -2.86 -4.88 18.36
N VAL A 187 -2.71 -4.53 19.63
CA VAL A 187 -3.71 -3.75 20.40
C VAL A 187 -3.85 -2.34 19.82
N LEU A 188 -2.72 -1.66 19.59
CA LEU A 188 -2.72 -0.32 18.98
C LEU A 188 -3.27 -0.35 17.56
N GLY A 189 -2.91 -1.37 16.78
CA GLY A 189 -3.43 -1.58 15.44
C GLY A 189 -4.95 -1.77 15.40
N ILE A 190 -5.51 -2.54 16.31
CA ILE A 190 -6.97 -2.71 16.45
C ILE A 190 -7.64 -1.39 16.83
N ILE A 191 -7.10 -0.66 17.82
CA ILE A 191 -7.64 0.65 18.22
C ILE A 191 -7.63 1.62 17.04
N ALA A 192 -6.51 1.72 16.33
CA ALA A 192 -6.38 2.56 15.15
C ALA A 192 -7.38 2.15 14.05
N THR A 193 -7.58 0.84 13.83
CA THR A 193 -8.58 0.31 12.89
C THR A 193 -9.99 0.76 13.26
N VAL A 194 -10.38 0.65 14.53
CA VAL A 194 -11.70 1.07 15.00
C VAL A 194 -11.92 2.57 14.80
N ILE A 195 -10.90 3.38 15.09
CA ILE A 195 -10.96 4.84 14.89
C ILE A 195 -11.09 5.18 13.41
N MET A 196 -10.22 4.61 12.54
CA MET A 196 -10.20 4.90 11.12
C MET A 196 -11.47 4.40 10.41
N PHE A 197 -11.87 3.16 10.69
CA PHE A 197 -13.10 2.60 10.13
C PHE A 197 -14.33 3.34 10.63
N GLY A 198 -14.45 3.54 11.95
CA GLY A 198 -15.60 4.22 12.57
C GLY A 198 -15.72 5.67 12.12
N GLY A 199 -14.62 6.43 12.13
CA GLY A 199 -14.59 7.82 11.67
C GLY A 199 -14.90 7.94 10.18
N GLY A 200 -14.30 7.07 9.35
CA GLY A 200 -14.57 7.01 7.91
C GLY A 200 -16.02 6.64 7.59
N MET A 201 -16.58 5.65 8.28
CA MET A 201 -17.98 5.27 8.12
C MET A 201 -18.94 6.37 8.60
N ALA A 202 -18.65 7.04 9.71
CA ALA A 202 -19.42 8.17 10.18
C ALA A 202 -19.42 9.32 9.15
N TRP A 203 -18.25 9.63 8.58
CA TRP A 203 -18.12 10.63 7.51
C TRP A 203 -18.90 10.25 6.25
N LEU A 204 -18.76 9.04 5.74
CA LEU A 204 -19.49 8.58 4.56
C LEU A 204 -21.00 8.56 4.80
N SER A 205 -21.45 8.14 5.98
CA SER A 205 -22.84 8.15 6.39
C SER A 205 -23.39 9.59 6.45
N TYR A 206 -22.63 10.51 7.06
CA TYR A 206 -22.97 11.94 7.07
C TYR A 206 -23.12 12.49 5.64
N ARG A 207 -22.16 12.21 4.73
CA ARG A 207 -22.19 12.67 3.34
C ARG A 207 -23.36 12.07 2.57
N THR A 208 -23.66 10.80 2.78
CA THR A 208 -24.82 10.11 2.17
C THR A 208 -26.14 10.73 2.65
N ASN A 209 -26.28 10.95 3.96
CA ASN A 209 -27.48 11.55 4.55
C ASN A 209 -27.66 13.01 4.12
N LYS A 210 -26.57 13.78 4.02
CA LYS A 210 -26.61 15.16 3.53
C LYS A 210 -27.06 15.22 2.07
N ALA A 211 -26.54 14.33 1.22
CA ALA A 211 -26.93 14.22 -0.18
C ALA A 211 -28.42 13.85 -0.31
N LYS A 212 -28.87 12.84 0.45
CA LYS A 212 -30.27 12.43 0.48
C LYS A 212 -31.23 13.57 0.90
N LYS A 213 -30.87 14.36 1.92
CA LYS A 213 -31.64 15.54 2.35
C LYS A 213 -31.67 16.63 1.28
N ALA A 214 -30.65 16.72 0.44
CA ALA A 214 -30.58 17.66 -0.69
C ALA A 214 -31.33 17.15 -1.95
N GLY A 215 -31.95 15.96 -1.91
CA GLY A 215 -32.60 15.34 -3.08
C GLY A 215 -31.58 14.77 -4.10
N GLU A 216 -30.31 14.65 -3.72
CA GLU A 216 -29.27 14.11 -4.59
C GLU A 216 -29.28 12.58 -4.52
N GLY A 217 -29.75 11.94 -5.61
CA GLY A 217 -29.70 10.49 -5.80
C GLY A 217 -28.44 10.05 -6.54
N TYR A 218 -28.48 8.83 -7.12
CA TYR A 218 -27.36 8.28 -7.88
C TYR A 218 -26.96 9.16 -9.09
N GLY A 219 -27.91 9.82 -9.70
CA GLY A 219 -27.76 10.64 -10.90
C GLY A 219 -28.02 9.86 -12.21
N ASN A 220 -28.10 10.60 -13.31
CA ASN A 220 -28.43 10.05 -14.65
C ASN A 220 -27.14 9.61 -15.38
N TYR A 221 -26.35 8.72 -14.77
CA TYR A 221 -25.17 8.15 -15.42
C TYR A 221 -25.53 6.93 -16.26
N GLN A 222 -25.09 6.91 -17.53
CA GLN A 222 -25.12 5.73 -18.38
C GLN A 222 -23.90 4.87 -18.12
N ASP A 223 -23.92 4.12 -17.02
CA ASP A 223 -22.87 3.18 -16.72
C ASP A 223 -23.17 1.85 -17.42
N GLU A 224 -22.23 1.30 -18.15
CA GLU A 224 -22.27 -0.08 -18.59
C GLU A 224 -22.14 -0.97 -17.34
N ILE A 225 -23.27 -1.55 -16.92
CA ILE A 225 -23.26 -2.59 -15.90
C ILE A 225 -22.75 -3.84 -16.62
N VAL A 226 -21.47 -4.12 -16.49
CA VAL A 226 -20.94 -5.41 -16.88
C VAL A 226 -21.53 -6.43 -15.90
N SER A 227 -22.67 -6.99 -16.26
CA SER A 227 -23.20 -8.18 -15.60
C SER A 227 -22.37 -9.36 -16.07
N ASP A 228 -21.22 -9.54 -15.45
CA ASP A 228 -20.38 -10.71 -15.68
C ASP A 228 -21.10 -11.90 -14.99
N ASN A 229 -21.96 -12.59 -15.76
CA ASN A 229 -22.64 -13.82 -15.35
C ASN A 229 -21.66 -15.01 -15.26
N LYS A 230 -20.41 -14.74 -14.88
CA LYS A 230 -19.43 -15.80 -14.64
C LYS A 230 -19.84 -16.59 -13.40
N GLU A 231 -19.82 -17.90 -13.54
CA GLU A 231 -19.92 -18.79 -12.39
C GLU A 231 -18.77 -18.47 -11.42
N VAL A 232 -19.15 -17.93 -10.25
CA VAL A 232 -18.19 -17.66 -9.18
C VAL A 232 -18.02 -18.88 -8.28
N PRO A 233 -16.83 -19.11 -7.73
CA PRO A 233 -16.59 -20.21 -6.80
C PRO A 233 -17.41 -20.03 -5.52
N GLY A 234 -17.64 -21.13 -4.82
CA GLY A 234 -18.30 -21.11 -3.51
C GLY A 234 -17.51 -20.23 -2.52
N ILE A 235 -18.23 -19.54 -1.65
CA ILE A 235 -17.66 -18.53 -0.75
C ILE A 235 -16.53 -19.08 0.13
N GLY A 236 -16.61 -20.31 0.58
CA GLY A 236 -15.56 -20.97 1.36
C GLY A 236 -14.23 -21.06 0.59
N LEU A 237 -14.29 -21.46 -0.69
CA LEU A 237 -13.12 -21.52 -1.57
C LEU A 237 -12.59 -20.11 -1.89
N ALA A 238 -13.46 -19.13 -1.99
CA ALA A 238 -13.05 -17.75 -2.26
C ALA A 238 -12.31 -17.11 -1.09
N PHE A 239 -12.70 -17.42 0.16
CA PHE A 239 -12.03 -16.94 1.37
C PHE A 239 -10.78 -17.74 1.75
N ALA A 240 -10.68 -19.01 1.35
CA ALA A 240 -9.59 -19.90 1.75
C ALA A 240 -8.19 -19.31 1.49
N PRO A 241 -7.89 -18.72 0.32
CA PRO A 241 -6.58 -18.12 0.06
C PRO A 241 -6.19 -17.01 1.04
N ILE A 242 -7.16 -16.18 1.45
CA ILE A 242 -6.97 -15.11 2.42
C ILE A 242 -6.62 -15.70 3.79
N LEU A 243 -7.38 -16.69 4.23
CA LEU A 243 -7.11 -17.38 5.50
C LEU A 243 -5.75 -18.09 5.49
N ILE A 244 -5.37 -18.70 4.36
CA ILE A 244 -4.06 -19.34 4.18
C ILE A 244 -2.94 -18.32 4.41
N ILE A 245 -2.99 -17.14 3.78
CA ILE A 245 -1.97 -16.10 3.99
C ILE A 245 -1.85 -15.74 5.48
N LEU A 246 -2.97 -15.47 6.13
CA LEU A 246 -3.00 -15.05 7.53
C LEU A 246 -2.48 -16.14 8.47
N VAL A 247 -2.95 -17.37 8.29
CA VAL A 247 -2.57 -18.51 9.15
C VAL A 247 -1.10 -18.86 8.94
N VAL A 248 -0.64 -19.00 7.70
CA VAL A 248 0.77 -19.32 7.41
C VAL A 248 1.69 -18.22 7.94
N ASN A 249 1.35 -16.94 7.69
CA ASN A 249 2.11 -15.82 8.23
C ASN A 249 2.16 -15.86 9.77
N LEU A 250 1.03 -16.07 10.44
CA LEU A 250 0.97 -16.16 11.91
C LEU A 250 1.83 -17.31 12.44
N VAL A 251 1.66 -18.51 11.88
CA VAL A 251 2.40 -19.70 12.31
C VAL A 251 3.90 -19.51 12.10
N LEU A 252 4.32 -19.02 10.94
CA LEU A 252 5.74 -18.81 10.67
C LEU A 252 6.34 -17.75 11.59
N SER A 253 5.70 -16.58 11.74
CA SER A 253 6.26 -15.47 12.52
C SER A 253 6.24 -15.71 14.03
N LYS A 254 5.25 -16.43 14.56
CA LYS A 254 5.10 -16.61 16.02
C LYS A 254 5.51 -17.99 16.54
N MET A 255 5.49 -19.02 15.70
CA MET A 255 5.74 -20.39 16.16
C MET A 255 7.00 -21.01 15.52
N VAL A 256 7.29 -20.74 14.26
CA VAL A 256 8.41 -21.37 13.56
C VAL A 256 9.70 -20.57 13.73
N TYR A 257 9.74 -19.34 13.21
CA TYR A 257 10.98 -18.55 13.21
C TYR A 257 11.58 -18.24 14.58
N PRO A 258 10.83 -18.08 15.68
CA PRO A 258 11.43 -17.92 17.01
C PRO A 258 12.19 -19.15 17.50
N ASN A 259 11.95 -20.32 16.91
CA ASN A 259 12.59 -21.60 17.28
C ASN A 259 13.60 -22.11 16.25
N VAL A 260 13.91 -21.33 15.20
CA VAL A 260 14.86 -21.70 14.14
C VAL A 260 16.21 -21.04 14.43
N ASP A 261 17.28 -21.82 14.33
CA ASP A 261 18.64 -21.28 14.35
C ASP A 261 18.90 -20.48 13.07
N GLY A 262 19.20 -19.18 13.24
CA GLY A 262 19.47 -18.23 12.15
C GLY A 262 20.94 -17.89 11.99
N SER A 263 21.86 -18.56 12.70
CA SER A 263 23.31 -18.24 12.71
C SER A 263 23.93 -18.25 11.31
N TYR A 264 23.49 -19.13 10.44
CA TYR A 264 23.95 -19.21 9.04
C TYR A 264 23.76 -17.92 8.25
N LEU A 265 22.74 -17.09 8.65
CA LEU A 265 22.47 -15.82 7.97
C LEU A 265 23.53 -14.78 8.27
N GLU A 266 24.06 -14.76 9.48
CA GLU A 266 25.16 -13.86 9.85
C GLU A 266 26.46 -14.29 9.15
N GLU A 267 26.75 -15.59 9.17
CA GLU A 267 27.98 -16.16 8.62
C GLU A 267 28.04 -16.06 7.07
N SER A 268 26.93 -16.34 6.38
CA SER A 268 26.96 -16.51 4.92
C SER A 268 26.29 -15.34 4.15
N PHE A 269 25.40 -14.58 4.80
CA PHE A 269 24.58 -13.58 4.13
C PHE A 269 24.69 -12.18 4.75
N ASN A 270 25.49 -12.00 5.81
CA ASN A 270 25.62 -10.74 6.54
C ASN A 270 24.24 -10.14 6.91
N SER A 271 23.34 -11.00 7.40
CA SER A 271 21.95 -10.66 7.76
C SER A 271 21.51 -11.46 8.98
N THR A 272 20.38 -11.10 9.59
CA THR A 272 19.85 -11.80 10.75
C THR A 272 18.46 -12.38 10.47
N LEU A 273 18.07 -13.40 11.23
CA LEU A 273 16.73 -13.96 11.14
C LEU A 273 15.67 -12.92 11.54
N ALA A 274 15.96 -12.10 12.55
CA ALA A 274 15.07 -11.03 12.99
C ALA A 274 14.76 -10.01 11.86
N ALA A 275 15.75 -9.65 11.05
CA ALA A 275 15.58 -8.73 9.95
C ALA A 275 14.74 -9.30 8.78
N ASN A 276 14.68 -10.63 8.64
CA ASN A 276 14.08 -11.29 7.46
C ASN A 276 12.79 -12.04 7.75
N SER A 277 12.63 -12.60 8.96
CA SER A 277 11.54 -13.53 9.30
C SER A 277 10.14 -12.95 9.05
N GLY A 278 9.93 -11.67 9.34
CA GLY A 278 8.67 -11.00 9.08
C GLY A 278 8.31 -11.00 7.59
N THR A 279 9.26 -10.57 6.75
CA THR A 279 9.09 -10.55 5.30
C THR A 279 8.90 -11.96 4.72
N TRP A 280 9.70 -12.92 5.18
CA TRP A 280 9.60 -14.32 4.73
C TRP A 280 8.27 -14.95 5.10
N SER A 281 7.74 -14.68 6.30
CA SER A 281 6.42 -15.17 6.72
C SER A 281 5.31 -14.72 5.76
N VAL A 282 5.33 -13.46 5.36
CA VAL A 282 4.38 -12.89 4.40
C VAL A 282 4.54 -13.51 3.01
N LEU A 283 5.78 -13.60 2.51
CA LEU A 283 6.07 -14.17 1.19
C LEU A 283 5.66 -15.62 1.08
N LEU A 284 5.98 -16.44 2.10
CA LEU A 284 5.59 -17.85 2.13
C LEU A 284 4.07 -18.01 2.26
N GLY A 285 3.41 -17.18 3.06
CA GLY A 285 1.95 -17.15 3.13
C GLY A 285 1.31 -16.87 1.78
N MET A 286 1.82 -15.85 1.05
CA MET A 286 1.37 -15.54 -0.30
C MET A 286 1.66 -16.68 -1.29
N LEU A 287 2.85 -17.29 -1.22
CA LEU A 287 3.23 -18.39 -2.10
C LEU A 287 2.29 -19.60 -1.93
N VAL A 288 2.02 -20.01 -0.68
CA VAL A 288 1.11 -21.13 -0.40
C VAL A 288 -0.30 -20.82 -0.90
N ALA A 289 -0.78 -19.59 -0.72
CA ALA A 289 -2.09 -19.18 -1.23
C ALA A 289 -2.15 -19.15 -2.77
N ILE A 290 -1.10 -18.68 -3.44
CA ILE A 290 -0.95 -18.71 -4.90
C ILE A 290 -1.03 -20.17 -5.41
N LEU A 291 -0.27 -21.07 -4.80
CA LEU A 291 -0.26 -22.49 -5.16
C LEU A 291 -1.64 -23.13 -4.92
N PHE A 292 -2.30 -22.79 -3.82
CA PHE A 292 -3.66 -23.25 -3.52
C PHE A 292 -4.66 -22.79 -4.59
N ILE A 293 -4.68 -21.49 -4.95
CA ILE A 293 -5.57 -20.98 -5.99
C ILE A 293 -5.30 -21.69 -7.32
N ALA A 294 -4.02 -21.83 -7.69
CA ALA A 294 -3.62 -22.48 -8.92
C ALA A 294 -4.05 -23.94 -8.97
N ALA A 295 -3.91 -24.70 -7.87
CA ALA A 295 -4.30 -26.09 -7.79
C ALA A 295 -5.82 -26.29 -7.87
N VAL A 296 -6.57 -25.54 -7.06
CA VAL A 296 -8.05 -25.67 -6.97
C VAL A 296 -8.74 -25.16 -8.24
N ASN A 297 -8.21 -24.13 -8.88
CA ASN A 297 -8.81 -23.53 -10.07
C ASN A 297 -8.05 -23.88 -11.36
N PHE A 298 -7.23 -24.93 -11.36
CA PHE A 298 -6.35 -25.26 -12.49
C PHE A 298 -7.09 -25.37 -13.83
N SER A 299 -8.25 -25.99 -13.84
CA SER A 299 -9.07 -26.15 -15.06
C SER A 299 -9.52 -24.81 -15.65
N LYS A 300 -9.77 -23.80 -14.84
CA LYS A 300 -10.15 -22.44 -15.27
C LYS A 300 -8.94 -21.58 -15.65
N LEU A 301 -7.79 -21.85 -15.05
CA LEU A 301 -6.59 -21.02 -15.17
C LEU A 301 -5.67 -21.47 -16.29
N LYS A 302 -5.63 -22.78 -16.64
CA LYS A 302 -4.65 -23.36 -17.58
C LYS A 302 -4.59 -22.64 -18.93
N ASP A 303 -5.75 -22.26 -19.49
CA ASP A 303 -5.87 -21.69 -20.82
C ASP A 303 -5.54 -20.16 -20.88
N GLY A 304 -4.67 -19.70 -20.04
CA GLY A 304 -4.26 -18.29 -20.01
C GLY A 304 -3.30 -17.99 -18.86
N LEU A 305 -2.92 -19.01 -18.09
CA LEU A 305 -2.09 -18.84 -16.91
C LEU A 305 -0.78 -18.13 -17.22
N LYS A 306 -0.08 -18.53 -18.30
CA LYS A 306 1.19 -17.94 -18.69
C LYS A 306 1.06 -16.44 -18.97
N ASP A 307 0.05 -16.04 -19.74
CA ASP A 307 -0.13 -14.63 -20.11
C ASP A 307 -0.60 -13.80 -18.92
N ASN A 308 -1.46 -14.35 -18.07
CA ASN A 308 -1.91 -13.70 -16.84
C ASN A 308 -0.75 -13.53 -15.84
N LEU A 309 0.13 -14.51 -15.67
CA LEU A 309 1.32 -14.37 -14.82
C LEU A 309 2.30 -13.33 -15.37
N LYS A 310 2.52 -13.30 -16.70
CA LYS A 310 3.33 -12.28 -17.35
C LYS A 310 2.74 -10.89 -17.15
N LYS A 311 1.42 -10.75 -17.27
CA LYS A 311 0.71 -9.49 -17.03
C LYS A 311 0.85 -9.06 -15.58
N ALA A 312 0.62 -9.95 -14.62
CA ALA A 312 0.79 -9.67 -13.19
C ALA A 312 2.22 -9.21 -12.85
N ALA A 313 3.23 -9.90 -13.40
CA ALA A 313 4.63 -9.51 -13.22
C ALA A 313 4.90 -8.08 -13.73
N ASN A 314 4.40 -7.74 -14.92
CA ASN A 314 4.52 -6.39 -15.46
C ASN A 314 3.75 -5.35 -14.63
N GLU A 315 2.55 -5.67 -14.16
CA GLU A 315 1.73 -4.79 -13.32
C GLU A 315 2.38 -4.53 -11.95
N SER A 316 3.24 -5.43 -11.45
CA SER A 316 3.98 -5.23 -10.20
C SER A 316 5.07 -4.15 -10.31
N LEU A 317 5.61 -3.91 -11.51
CA LEU A 317 6.77 -3.05 -11.72
C LEU A 317 6.44 -1.57 -11.53
N ALA A 318 5.33 -1.08 -12.05
CA ALA A 318 5.00 0.35 -11.98
C ALA A 318 4.89 0.88 -10.54
N PRO A 319 4.12 0.27 -9.61
CA PRO A 319 4.07 0.72 -8.23
C PRO A 319 5.40 0.54 -7.49
N LEU A 320 6.15 -0.53 -7.78
CA LEU A 320 7.49 -0.73 -7.22
C LEU A 320 8.44 0.40 -7.64
N ILE A 321 8.59 0.64 -8.94
CA ILE A 321 9.54 1.63 -9.47
C ILE A 321 9.17 3.05 -9.04
N ASN A 322 7.89 3.39 -8.96
CA ASN A 322 7.44 4.66 -8.41
C ASN A 322 7.88 4.82 -6.94
N SER A 323 7.72 3.78 -6.12
CA SER A 323 8.17 3.80 -4.72
C SER A 323 9.70 3.90 -4.63
N CYS A 324 10.44 3.15 -5.45
CA CYS A 324 11.90 3.25 -5.55
C CYS A 324 12.36 4.69 -5.88
N ALA A 325 11.67 5.35 -6.82
CA ALA A 325 12.01 6.71 -7.22
C ALA A 325 11.85 7.71 -6.05
N VAL A 326 10.76 7.57 -5.28
CA VAL A 326 10.53 8.43 -4.09
C VAL A 326 11.56 8.15 -3.00
N VAL A 327 11.91 6.89 -2.75
CA VAL A 327 12.94 6.52 -1.76
C VAL A 327 14.32 7.01 -2.20
N GLY A 328 14.63 6.95 -3.50
CA GLY A 328 15.86 7.56 -4.04
C GLY A 328 15.94 9.07 -3.78
N PHE A 329 14.82 9.80 -3.94
CA PHE A 329 14.73 11.20 -3.54
C PHE A 329 14.98 11.38 -2.03
N GLY A 330 14.37 10.54 -1.20
CA GLY A 330 14.58 10.52 0.25
C GLY A 330 16.06 10.33 0.64
N SER A 331 16.75 9.40 -0.02
CA SER A 331 18.18 9.12 0.21
C SER A 331 19.06 10.30 -0.13
N VAL A 332 18.78 11.01 -1.23
CA VAL A 332 19.50 12.27 -1.55
C VAL A 332 19.19 13.33 -0.49
N THR A 333 17.93 13.50 -0.12
CA THR A 333 17.52 14.45 0.92
C THR A 333 18.25 14.20 2.23
N LYS A 334 18.34 12.93 2.66
CA LYS A 334 19.08 12.50 3.86
C LYS A 334 20.56 12.86 3.80
N SER A 335 21.19 12.84 2.62
CA SER A 335 22.60 13.17 2.44
C SER A 335 22.90 14.69 2.49
N LEU A 336 21.87 15.55 2.44
CA LEU A 336 22.05 17.00 2.50
C LEU A 336 22.33 17.45 3.94
N ALA A 337 23.31 18.38 4.11
CA ALA A 337 23.65 18.94 5.43
C ALA A 337 22.46 19.54 6.19
N ILE A 338 21.46 20.03 5.45
CA ILE A 338 20.21 20.59 5.97
C ILE A 338 19.31 19.52 6.63
N PHE A 339 19.44 18.24 6.23
CA PHE A 339 18.57 17.18 6.73
C PHE A 339 18.63 17.05 8.25
N GLY A 340 19.83 17.15 8.85
CA GLY A 340 20.01 17.12 10.30
C GLY A 340 19.23 18.22 11.04
N ILE A 341 19.04 19.39 10.42
CA ILE A 341 18.25 20.49 10.98
C ILE A 341 16.76 20.15 10.93
N ILE A 342 16.30 19.60 9.80
CA ILE A 342 14.90 19.17 9.64
C ILE A 342 14.59 18.00 10.54
N GLN A 343 15.51 17.03 10.68
CA GLN A 343 15.40 15.91 11.60
C GLN A 343 15.31 16.41 13.05
N ALA A 344 16.19 17.32 13.46
CA ALA A 344 16.14 17.92 14.79
C ALA A 344 14.82 18.68 15.04
N PHE A 345 14.32 19.40 14.02
CA PHE A 345 13.02 20.07 14.09
C PHE A 345 11.88 19.05 14.19
N ALA A 346 11.85 18.03 13.34
CA ALA A 346 10.82 16.99 13.34
C ALA A 346 10.78 16.21 14.67
N LEU A 347 11.94 15.85 15.20
CA LEU A 347 12.06 15.22 16.53
C LEU A 347 11.74 16.20 17.66
N GLY A 348 11.91 17.49 17.45
CA GLY A 348 11.60 18.57 18.40
C GLY A 348 10.15 19.07 18.39
N ILE A 349 9.31 18.64 17.41
CA ILE A 349 7.88 19.03 17.33
C ILE A 349 7.14 18.62 18.61
N SER A 350 7.52 17.50 19.18
CA SER A 350 6.97 17.03 20.45
C SER A 350 8.08 16.35 21.27
N SER A 351 7.99 16.46 22.58
CA SER A 351 8.78 15.65 23.51
C SER A 351 8.40 14.15 23.44
N ASN A 352 7.30 13.84 22.77
CA ASN A 352 6.86 12.47 22.50
C ASN A 352 7.34 12.03 21.13
N ALA A 353 8.29 11.09 21.08
CA ALA A 353 8.86 10.55 19.85
C ALA A 353 7.80 9.98 18.91
N LEU A 354 6.77 9.30 19.44
CA LEU A 354 5.67 8.72 18.64
C LEU A 354 4.88 9.81 17.92
N LEU A 355 4.62 10.95 18.56
CA LEU A 355 3.89 12.05 17.94
C LEU A 355 4.74 12.71 16.82
N SER A 356 6.02 12.89 17.07
CA SER A 356 6.96 13.43 16.07
C SER A 356 7.06 12.50 14.86
N GLU A 357 7.18 11.19 15.07
CA GLU A 357 7.22 10.19 14.01
C GLU A 357 5.92 10.20 13.17
N VAL A 358 4.75 10.16 13.82
CA VAL A 358 3.45 10.20 13.15
C VAL A 358 3.31 11.44 12.28
N LEU A 359 3.67 12.62 12.81
CA LEU A 359 3.58 13.87 12.06
C LEU A 359 4.55 13.89 10.86
N SER A 360 5.79 13.46 11.06
CA SER A 360 6.81 13.40 10.02
C SER A 360 6.42 12.43 8.89
N ILE A 361 5.96 11.23 9.22
CA ILE A 361 5.51 10.23 8.24
C ILE A 361 4.31 10.76 7.45
N ASN A 362 3.30 11.34 8.12
CA ASN A 362 2.12 11.87 7.43
C ASN A 362 2.48 13.03 6.49
N ILE A 363 3.37 13.93 6.91
CA ILE A 363 3.87 15.01 6.06
C ILE A 363 4.56 14.43 4.83
N LEU A 364 5.52 13.50 5.00
CA LEU A 364 6.28 12.92 3.90
C LEU A 364 5.40 12.09 2.96
N CYS A 365 4.47 11.29 3.47
CA CYS A 365 3.51 10.56 2.65
C CYS A 365 2.60 11.50 1.87
N GLY A 366 2.10 12.56 2.50
CA GLY A 366 1.30 13.59 1.85
C GLY A 366 2.06 14.34 0.75
N MET A 367 3.33 14.67 1.01
CA MET A 367 4.20 15.37 0.06
C MET A 367 4.59 14.54 -1.15
N THR A 368 4.75 13.23 -0.97
CA THR A 368 5.13 12.30 -2.04
C THR A 368 3.94 11.71 -2.79
N ALA A 369 2.72 11.99 -2.34
CA ALA A 369 1.48 11.36 -2.84
C ALA A 369 1.56 9.82 -2.91
N SER A 370 2.38 9.23 -2.04
CA SER A 370 2.62 7.79 -1.99
C SER A 370 2.80 7.33 -0.54
N ALA A 371 1.88 6.49 -0.06
CA ALA A 371 1.97 5.94 1.28
C ALA A 371 3.22 5.06 1.47
N SER A 372 3.49 4.15 0.53
CA SER A 372 4.66 3.26 0.61
C SER A 372 5.97 3.98 0.36
N GLY A 373 6.02 4.86 -0.65
CA GLY A 373 7.21 5.64 -0.97
C GLY A 373 7.55 6.66 0.13
N GLY A 374 6.54 7.37 0.64
CA GLY A 374 6.71 8.32 1.73
C GLY A 374 7.11 7.66 3.05
N LEU A 375 6.49 6.52 3.39
CA LEU A 375 6.86 5.73 4.56
C LEU A 375 8.30 5.22 4.46
N GLY A 376 8.68 4.63 3.32
CA GLY A 376 10.05 4.19 3.11
C GLY A 376 11.06 5.33 3.20
N ALA A 377 10.77 6.48 2.59
CA ALA A 377 11.63 7.66 2.68
C ALA A 377 11.72 8.22 4.11
N ALA A 378 10.61 8.21 4.88
CA ALA A 378 10.59 8.64 6.26
C ALA A 378 11.44 7.75 7.16
N LEU A 379 11.24 6.44 7.08
CA LEU A 379 11.97 5.47 7.88
C LEU A 379 13.46 5.43 7.51
N GLU A 380 13.80 5.51 6.22
CA GLU A 380 15.18 5.64 5.77
C GLU A 380 15.84 6.91 6.36
N ALA A 381 15.06 7.96 6.56
CA ALA A 381 15.56 9.22 7.09
C ALA A 381 15.62 9.27 8.62
N LEU A 382 14.74 8.55 9.33
CA LEU A 382 14.55 8.63 10.79
C LEU A 382 15.15 7.41 11.53
N ALA A 383 15.34 6.27 10.85
CA ALA A 383 16.01 5.10 11.40
C ALA A 383 17.52 5.19 11.27
#